data_75d54acc045fe27baeaa43b2ec484334
#
_entry.id   75d54acc045fe27baeaa43b2ec484334
#
_cell.length_a   1.000
_cell.length_b   1.000
_cell.length_c   1.000
_cell.angle_alpha   90.00
_cell.angle_beta   90.00
_cell.angle_gamma   90.00
#
_symmetry.space_group_name_H-M   'P 1'
#
loop_
_entity.id
_entity.type
_entity.pdbx_description
1 polymer ?
#
loop_
_entity_poly.entity_id
_entity_poly.type
_entity_poly.pdbx_seq_one_letter_code
_entity_poly.pdbx_strand_id
1 'polypeptide(L)'
;MSFSEFYQRSINEPEQFWAEQARRIDWQTPFTQTLDHSNPPFARWFCEGRTNLCHNAIDRWLEKQPEALALIAVSSETEEERTFTFRQLHDEVNAVASMLRSLGVQRGDRVLVYMPMIAEAHITLLACARIGAIHSVVFGGFASHSVAARIDDTKPVLIVSADAGARGGKIIPYKKLLDDAISQAQHQPRHVLLVDRGLAKMARVSGRDVDFASLRHQHIGARVPVAWLESNETSCILYTSGTTGKPKGVQRDVGGYAVALATSMDTIFGGKAGSVFFCASDIGWVVGHSYIVYAPLLAGMATIVYEGLPTWPDCGVWWKIVEKYQVSRMFSAPTAIRVLKKFPTAEIRKHDLSSLEVLYLAGEPLDEPTASWVSNTLDVPVIDNYWQTESGWPIMAIARGLDDRPTRLGSPGVPMYGYNVQLLNEVTGEPCGVNEKGMLVVEGPLPPGCIQTIWGDDDRFVKTYWSLFSRPVYATFDWGIRDADGYHFILGRTDDVINVAGHRLGTREIEESISSHPGVAEVAVVGVKDALKGQVAVAFVIPKESDSLEDRDVAHSQEKAIMALVDSQIGNFGRPAHVWFVSQLPKTRSGKMLRRTIQAICEGRDPGDLTTIDDPASLDQIRQAMEE
;
A
#
# COMPACT_ATOMS: atom_id res chain seq x y z
N MET A 1 27.59 2.53 13.19
CA MET A 1 26.73 1.58 13.93
C MET A 1 26.24 0.57 12.90
N SER A 2 26.44 -0.72 13.12
CA SER A 2 25.92 -1.76 12.23
C SER A 2 24.40 -1.84 12.35
N PHE A 3 23.74 -2.41 11.33
CA PHE A 3 22.29 -2.64 11.41
C PHE A 3 21.92 -3.51 12.63
N SER A 4 22.73 -4.53 12.93
CA SER A 4 22.49 -5.41 14.09
C SER A 4 22.50 -4.64 15.41
N GLU A 5 23.44 -3.75 15.63
CA GLU A 5 23.49 -2.90 16.83
C GLU A 5 22.31 -1.93 16.87
N PHE A 6 21.95 -1.33 15.72
CA PHE A 6 20.81 -0.42 15.60
C PHE A 6 19.50 -1.13 15.92
N TYR A 7 19.31 -2.34 15.39
CA TYR A 7 18.15 -3.19 15.67
C TYR A 7 18.09 -3.58 17.14
N GLN A 8 19.17 -4.13 17.71
CA GLN A 8 19.18 -4.57 19.10
C GLN A 8 18.90 -3.44 20.08
N ARG A 9 19.44 -2.23 19.84
CA ARG A 9 19.09 -1.06 20.66
C ARG A 9 17.61 -0.71 20.57
N SER A 10 17.02 -0.81 19.39
CA SER A 10 15.59 -0.48 19.20
C SER A 10 14.65 -1.42 19.97
N ILE A 11 15.10 -2.65 20.24
CA ILE A 11 14.32 -3.66 20.98
C ILE A 11 14.61 -3.59 22.48
N ASN A 12 15.88 -3.45 22.87
CA ASN A 12 16.30 -3.50 24.28
C ASN A 12 16.14 -2.16 25.01
N GLU A 13 16.23 -1.04 24.27
CA GLU A 13 16.20 0.33 24.80
C GLU A 13 15.23 1.21 23.97
N PRO A 14 13.97 0.80 23.78
CA PRO A 14 13.07 1.43 22.82
C PRO A 14 12.83 2.91 23.09
N GLU A 15 12.68 3.31 24.35
CA GLU A 15 12.45 4.72 24.71
C GLU A 15 13.65 5.60 24.33
N GLN A 16 14.86 5.18 24.72
CA GLN A 16 16.08 5.94 24.38
C GLN A 16 16.32 5.96 22.87
N PHE A 17 16.15 4.81 22.20
CA PHE A 17 16.31 4.69 20.77
C PHE A 17 15.38 5.64 20.01
N TRP A 18 14.07 5.61 20.32
CA TRP A 18 13.11 6.44 19.61
C TRP A 18 13.19 7.92 19.98
N ALA A 19 13.62 8.26 21.21
CA ALA A 19 13.95 9.64 21.55
C ALA A 19 15.09 10.21 20.71
N GLU A 20 16.09 9.38 20.36
CA GLU A 20 17.16 9.77 19.44
C GLU A 20 16.64 9.95 18.01
N GLN A 21 15.80 9.01 17.51
CA GLN A 21 15.23 9.11 16.17
C GLN A 21 14.25 10.30 16.04
N ALA A 22 13.57 10.68 17.09
CA ALA A 22 12.67 11.83 17.10
C ALA A 22 13.37 13.17 16.78
N ARG A 23 14.72 13.23 16.89
CA ARG A 23 15.51 14.40 16.47
C ARG A 23 15.55 14.61 14.94
N ARG A 24 15.01 13.66 14.17
CA ARG A 24 14.92 13.77 12.70
C ARG A 24 13.82 14.72 12.23
N ILE A 25 12.92 15.08 13.11
CA ILE A 25 11.84 16.03 12.84
C ILE A 25 11.91 17.22 13.80
N ASP A 26 11.20 18.28 13.43
CA ASP A 26 11.09 19.48 14.26
C ASP A 26 9.91 19.35 15.24
N TRP A 27 10.15 19.72 16.48
CA TRP A 27 9.17 19.79 17.54
C TRP A 27 8.99 21.25 17.98
N GLN A 28 7.78 21.76 17.93
CA GLN A 28 7.46 23.08 18.48
C GLN A 28 7.54 23.06 20.03
N THR A 29 7.04 21.97 20.63
CA THR A 29 7.19 21.67 22.05
C THR A 29 7.81 20.28 22.15
N PRO A 30 8.94 20.11 22.83
CA PRO A 30 9.52 18.79 23.08
C PRO A 30 8.55 17.89 23.86
N PHE A 31 8.60 16.59 23.58
CA PHE A 31 7.86 15.59 24.38
C PHE A 31 8.51 15.42 25.75
N THR A 32 7.69 15.06 26.74
CA THR A 32 8.13 14.82 28.12
C THR A 32 8.35 13.34 28.41
N GLN A 33 7.65 12.47 27.69
CA GLN A 33 7.73 11.03 27.80
C GLN A 33 7.79 10.42 26.40
N THR A 34 8.77 9.53 26.15
CA THR A 34 8.96 8.91 24.82
C THR A 34 7.88 7.89 24.52
N LEU A 35 7.55 7.05 25.50
CA LEU A 35 6.53 5.99 25.38
C LEU A 35 5.65 5.95 26.63
N ASP A 36 4.34 5.99 26.42
CA ASP A 36 3.34 5.61 27.42
C ASP A 36 2.66 4.30 26.96
N HIS A 37 2.94 3.23 27.69
CA HIS A 37 2.34 1.90 27.49
C HIS A 37 1.64 1.42 28.77
N SER A 38 1.04 2.35 29.50
CA SER A 38 0.31 2.06 30.75
C SER A 38 -1.03 1.35 30.53
N ASN A 39 -1.56 1.39 29.29
CA ASN A 39 -2.80 0.74 28.89
C ASN A 39 -2.59 -0.21 27.68
N PRO A 40 -1.90 -1.35 27.83
CA PRO A 40 -1.69 -2.29 26.74
C PRO A 40 -3.01 -2.81 26.15
N PRO A 41 -3.09 -3.04 24.83
CA PRO A 41 -2.01 -3.00 23.86
C PRO A 41 -1.75 -1.62 23.23
N PHE A 42 -2.38 -0.57 23.72
CA PHE A 42 -2.22 0.77 23.16
C PHE A 42 -0.85 1.34 23.53
N ALA A 43 -0.15 1.87 22.52
CA ALA A 43 1.13 2.56 22.69
C ALA A 43 0.99 4.01 22.24
N ARG A 44 1.40 4.94 23.10
CA ARG A 44 1.42 6.37 22.82
C ARG A 44 2.86 6.86 22.80
N TRP A 45 3.27 7.37 21.66
CA TRP A 45 4.65 7.81 21.46
C TRP A 45 4.78 9.33 21.54
N PHE A 46 5.89 9.80 22.16
CA PHE A 46 6.27 11.21 22.25
C PHE A 46 5.19 12.08 22.90
N CYS A 47 4.70 11.63 24.05
CA CYS A 47 3.59 12.27 24.78
C CYS A 47 3.89 13.73 25.12
N GLU A 48 2.86 14.59 24.97
CA GLU A 48 2.90 16.05 25.15
C GLU A 48 3.77 16.81 24.12
N GLY A 49 4.56 16.10 23.31
CA GLY A 49 5.30 16.71 22.19
C GLY A 49 4.35 17.30 21.16
N ARG A 50 4.70 18.49 20.63
CA ARG A 50 3.89 19.15 19.59
C ARG A 50 4.68 19.29 18.31
N THR A 51 4.09 18.79 17.24
CA THR A 51 4.68 18.81 15.90
C THR A 51 3.60 18.96 14.82
N ASN A 52 4.00 18.97 13.55
CA ASN A 52 3.08 18.97 12.43
C ASN A 52 3.72 18.31 11.21
N LEU A 53 2.99 17.38 10.56
CA LEU A 53 3.48 16.67 9.37
C LEU A 53 3.77 17.60 8.19
N CYS A 54 2.92 18.59 7.93
CA CYS A 54 3.13 19.54 6.82
C CYS A 54 4.36 20.42 7.08
N HIS A 55 4.55 20.93 8.32
CA HIS A 55 5.75 21.68 8.68
C HIS A 55 7.01 20.88 8.40
N ASN A 56 7.05 19.65 8.87
CA ASN A 56 8.22 18.79 8.69
C ASN A 56 8.43 18.35 7.23
N ALA A 57 7.36 18.25 6.45
CA ALA A 57 7.44 17.91 5.02
C ALA A 57 7.88 19.11 4.15
N ILE A 58 7.50 20.33 4.51
CA ILE A 58 7.68 21.51 3.64
C ILE A 58 8.41 22.66 4.34
N ASP A 59 7.81 23.23 5.40
CA ASP A 59 8.23 24.52 5.97
C ASP A 59 9.70 24.51 6.40
N ARG A 60 10.15 23.42 7.05
CA ARG A 60 11.55 23.27 7.50
C ARG A 60 12.58 23.28 6.37
N TRP A 61 12.18 23.05 5.13
CA TRP A 61 13.07 23.05 3.96
C TRP A 61 13.17 24.40 3.28
N LEU A 62 12.28 25.37 3.60
CA LEU A 62 12.27 26.69 2.97
C LEU A 62 13.55 27.49 3.25
N GLU A 63 14.22 27.27 4.37
CA GLU A 63 15.50 27.90 4.67
C GLU A 63 16.69 27.20 4.00
N LYS A 64 16.58 25.87 3.81
CA LYS A 64 17.70 25.03 3.35
C LYS A 64 17.75 24.89 1.84
N GLN A 65 16.58 24.67 1.20
CA GLN A 65 16.51 24.35 -0.23
C GLN A 65 15.16 24.79 -0.85
N PRO A 66 14.76 26.09 -0.75
CA PRO A 66 13.45 26.57 -1.18
C PRO A 66 13.17 26.34 -2.66
N GLU A 67 14.21 26.38 -3.50
CA GLU A 67 14.09 26.24 -4.96
C GLU A 67 14.35 24.82 -5.47
N ALA A 68 14.66 23.88 -4.58
CA ALA A 68 14.74 22.47 -4.96
C ALA A 68 13.35 21.91 -5.27
N LEU A 69 13.28 20.93 -6.19
CA LEU A 69 12.04 20.24 -6.50
C LEU A 69 11.50 19.54 -5.25
N ALA A 70 10.21 19.62 -5.04
CA ALA A 70 9.47 18.98 -3.96
C ALA A 70 8.38 18.03 -4.48
N LEU A 71 7.59 18.50 -5.46
CA LEU A 71 6.50 17.71 -6.03
C LEU A 71 6.59 17.73 -7.56
N ILE A 72 6.50 16.56 -8.15
CA ILE A 72 6.43 16.35 -9.60
C ILE A 72 5.14 15.59 -9.88
N ALA A 73 4.19 16.21 -10.57
CA ALA A 73 2.95 15.58 -10.99
C ALA A 73 3.02 15.26 -12.48
N VAL A 74 2.84 13.99 -12.82
CA VAL A 74 2.91 13.49 -14.21
C VAL A 74 1.68 12.66 -14.49
N SER A 75 0.98 12.97 -15.59
CA SER A 75 -0.10 12.15 -16.13
C SER A 75 0.29 11.63 -17.51
N SER A 76 0.40 10.32 -17.66
CA SER A 76 0.53 9.68 -18.98
C SER A 76 -0.81 9.55 -19.71
N GLU A 77 -1.89 9.86 -19.04
CA GLU A 77 -3.26 9.79 -19.59
C GLU A 77 -3.66 11.10 -20.30
N THR A 78 -3.22 12.24 -19.75
CA THR A 78 -3.53 13.59 -20.28
C THR A 78 -2.31 14.33 -20.80
N GLU A 79 -1.12 13.70 -20.74
CA GLU A 79 0.18 14.30 -21.08
C GLU A 79 0.50 15.57 -20.27
N GLU A 80 -0.16 15.74 -19.12
CA GLU A 80 0.06 16.89 -18.25
C GLU A 80 1.25 16.63 -17.32
N GLU A 81 2.11 17.64 -17.22
CA GLU A 81 3.24 17.63 -16.30
C GLU A 81 3.30 18.97 -15.54
N ARG A 82 3.42 18.89 -14.21
CA ARG A 82 3.62 20.06 -13.36
C ARG A 82 4.68 19.77 -12.30
N THR A 83 5.55 20.74 -12.07
CA THR A 83 6.59 20.65 -11.04
C THR A 83 6.44 21.80 -10.05
N PHE A 84 6.75 21.51 -8.79
CA PHE A 84 6.71 22.49 -7.71
C PHE A 84 8.01 22.42 -6.91
N THR A 85 8.65 23.57 -6.70
CA THR A 85 9.72 23.69 -5.71
C THR A 85 9.11 23.65 -4.29
N PHE A 86 9.95 23.51 -3.24
CA PHE A 86 9.46 23.57 -1.86
C PHE A 86 8.72 24.89 -1.59
N ARG A 87 9.19 26.02 -2.13
CA ARG A 87 8.54 27.31 -2.02
C ARG A 87 7.18 27.33 -2.71
N GLN A 88 7.12 26.86 -3.95
CA GLN A 88 5.88 26.82 -4.72
C GLN A 88 4.86 25.87 -4.07
N LEU A 89 5.30 24.69 -3.61
CA LEU A 89 4.44 23.75 -2.91
C LEU A 89 3.91 24.34 -1.60
N HIS A 90 4.76 25.05 -0.84
CA HIS A 90 4.34 25.77 0.36
C HIS A 90 3.25 26.79 0.06
N ASP A 91 3.40 27.58 -1.00
CA ASP A 91 2.41 28.60 -1.37
C ASP A 91 1.06 27.95 -1.79
N GLU A 92 1.10 26.87 -2.56
CA GLU A 92 -0.10 26.10 -2.94
C GLU A 92 -0.80 25.49 -1.72
N VAL A 93 -0.04 24.85 -0.82
CA VAL A 93 -0.58 24.27 0.40
C VAL A 93 -1.22 25.35 1.30
N ASN A 94 -0.64 26.53 1.41
CA ASN A 94 -1.24 27.65 2.14
C ASN A 94 -2.55 28.11 1.51
N ALA A 95 -2.60 28.21 0.16
CA ALA A 95 -3.82 28.59 -0.54
C ALA A 95 -4.94 27.57 -0.27
N VAL A 96 -4.65 26.27 -0.44
CA VAL A 96 -5.63 25.20 -0.18
C VAL A 96 -6.02 25.12 1.30
N ALA A 97 -5.09 25.27 2.22
CA ALA A 97 -5.38 25.33 3.66
C ALA A 97 -6.34 26.49 4.01
N SER A 98 -6.15 27.65 3.37
CA SER A 98 -7.06 28.79 3.50
C SER A 98 -8.45 28.51 2.91
N MET A 99 -8.51 27.82 1.76
CA MET A 99 -9.78 27.35 1.16
C MET A 99 -10.53 26.41 2.11
N LEU A 100 -9.85 25.40 2.66
CA LEU A 100 -10.45 24.46 3.61
C LEU A 100 -11.04 25.18 4.82
N ARG A 101 -10.31 26.13 5.41
CA ARG A 101 -10.81 26.96 6.51
C ARG A 101 -12.01 27.81 6.11
N SER A 102 -12.03 28.40 4.91
CA SER A 102 -13.15 29.19 4.42
C SER A 102 -14.43 28.37 4.23
N LEU A 103 -14.28 27.06 3.97
CA LEU A 103 -15.37 26.10 3.91
C LEU A 103 -15.75 25.53 5.29
N GLY A 104 -15.17 26.04 6.36
CA GLY A 104 -15.50 25.71 7.74
C GLY A 104 -14.78 24.49 8.30
N VAL A 105 -13.73 23.99 7.65
CA VAL A 105 -12.90 22.90 8.17
C VAL A 105 -12.06 23.38 9.35
N GLN A 106 -12.13 22.69 10.46
CA GLN A 106 -11.42 22.98 11.71
C GLN A 106 -10.49 21.83 12.09
N ARG A 107 -9.61 22.05 13.08
CA ARG A 107 -8.78 21.01 13.68
C ARG A 107 -9.64 19.86 14.19
N GLY A 108 -9.25 18.62 13.85
CA GLY A 108 -9.97 17.41 14.21
C GLY A 108 -11.15 17.05 13.30
N ASP A 109 -11.56 17.96 12.39
CA ASP A 109 -12.56 17.63 11.39
C ASP A 109 -12.01 16.64 10.35
N ARG A 110 -12.87 15.79 9.80
CA ARG A 110 -12.51 14.83 8.76
C ARG A 110 -12.76 15.44 7.39
N VAL A 111 -11.74 15.32 6.52
CA VAL A 111 -11.80 15.64 5.11
C VAL A 111 -11.60 14.33 4.33
N LEU A 112 -12.60 13.94 3.53
CA LEU A 112 -12.48 12.77 2.67
C LEU A 112 -11.97 13.19 1.30
N VAL A 113 -10.93 12.52 0.82
CA VAL A 113 -10.30 12.78 -0.49
C VAL A 113 -10.58 11.59 -1.40
N TYR A 114 -11.41 11.82 -2.42
CA TYR A 114 -11.74 10.85 -3.46
C TYR A 114 -11.37 11.43 -4.82
N MET A 115 -10.10 11.30 -5.19
CA MET A 115 -9.48 12.00 -6.32
C MET A 115 -8.58 11.08 -7.13
N PRO A 116 -8.35 11.40 -8.42
CA PRO A 116 -7.27 10.81 -9.19
C PRO A 116 -5.89 11.23 -8.66
N MET A 117 -4.84 10.57 -9.15
CA MET A 117 -3.45 10.84 -8.78
C MET A 117 -2.93 12.13 -9.43
N ILE A 118 -3.37 13.27 -8.93
CA ILE A 118 -3.01 14.63 -9.39
C ILE A 118 -2.43 15.48 -8.26
N ALA A 119 -1.76 16.57 -8.61
CA ALA A 119 -1.13 17.47 -7.63
C ALA A 119 -2.12 18.00 -6.58
N GLU A 120 -3.35 18.32 -6.98
CA GLU A 120 -4.39 18.85 -6.08
C GLU A 120 -4.73 17.85 -4.96
N ALA A 121 -4.71 16.55 -5.23
CA ALA A 121 -4.91 15.52 -4.22
C ALA A 121 -3.79 15.55 -3.16
N HIS A 122 -2.54 15.55 -3.60
CA HIS A 122 -1.38 15.62 -2.72
C HIS A 122 -1.36 16.92 -1.89
N ILE A 123 -1.55 18.05 -2.54
CA ILE A 123 -1.59 19.39 -1.91
C ILE A 123 -2.71 19.44 -0.86
N THR A 124 -3.87 18.84 -1.14
CA THR A 124 -5.00 18.79 -0.21
C THR A 124 -4.65 18.03 1.07
N LEU A 125 -3.95 16.89 0.97
CA LEU A 125 -3.53 16.11 2.13
C LEU A 125 -2.55 16.91 3.02
N LEU A 126 -1.58 17.58 2.41
CA LEU A 126 -0.65 18.46 3.14
C LEU A 126 -1.37 19.67 3.75
N ALA A 127 -2.37 20.23 3.08
CA ALA A 127 -3.19 21.32 3.61
C ALA A 127 -4.03 20.86 4.81
N CYS A 128 -4.61 19.65 4.78
CA CYS A 128 -5.28 19.07 5.94
C CYS A 128 -4.31 18.93 7.13
N ALA A 129 -3.13 18.36 6.90
CA ALA A 129 -2.11 18.23 7.94
C ALA A 129 -1.70 19.60 8.51
N ARG A 130 -1.56 20.65 7.64
CA ARG A 130 -1.21 22.00 8.05
C ARG A 130 -2.18 22.59 9.07
N ILE A 131 -3.49 22.42 8.85
CA ILE A 131 -4.54 22.97 9.72
C ILE A 131 -4.98 22.03 10.84
N GLY A 132 -4.43 20.82 10.90
CA GLY A 132 -4.79 19.80 11.90
C GLY A 132 -6.14 19.11 11.61
N ALA A 133 -6.58 19.10 10.36
CA ALA A 133 -7.72 18.29 9.93
C ALA A 133 -7.27 16.84 9.66
N ILE A 134 -8.14 15.90 9.98
CA ILE A 134 -7.92 14.47 9.76
C ILE A 134 -8.33 14.14 8.33
N HIS A 135 -7.40 13.68 7.50
CA HIS A 135 -7.74 13.28 6.14
C HIS A 135 -7.97 11.77 6.04
N SER A 136 -8.90 11.40 5.19
CA SER A 136 -9.14 10.02 4.79
C SER A 136 -9.13 9.93 3.28
N VAL A 137 -8.22 9.12 2.73
CA VAL A 137 -8.12 8.95 1.28
C VAL A 137 -8.89 7.70 0.88
N VAL A 138 -9.72 7.87 -0.16
CA VAL A 138 -10.44 6.76 -0.78
C VAL A 138 -9.82 6.50 -2.15
N PHE A 139 -9.38 5.27 -2.38
CA PHE A 139 -8.83 4.86 -3.67
C PHE A 139 -9.83 5.13 -4.80
N GLY A 140 -9.37 5.79 -5.86
CA GLY A 140 -10.20 6.24 -6.97
C GLY A 140 -10.90 5.15 -7.77
N GLY A 141 -10.50 3.92 -7.53
CA GLY A 141 -11.11 2.75 -8.13
C GLY A 141 -12.31 2.17 -7.38
N PHE A 142 -12.68 2.70 -6.20
CA PHE A 142 -13.82 2.15 -5.45
C PHE A 142 -15.17 2.54 -6.06
N ALA A 143 -16.11 1.61 -6.03
CA ALA A 143 -17.50 1.85 -6.41
C ALA A 143 -18.23 2.73 -5.37
N SER A 144 -19.33 3.34 -5.78
CA SER A 144 -20.10 4.32 -5.00
C SER A 144 -20.49 3.81 -3.61
N HIS A 145 -20.91 2.55 -3.49
CA HIS A 145 -21.31 1.95 -2.22
C HIS A 145 -20.13 1.87 -1.21
N SER A 146 -18.92 1.57 -1.70
CA SER A 146 -17.71 1.55 -0.84
C SER A 146 -17.31 2.95 -0.38
N VAL A 147 -17.53 3.95 -1.22
CA VAL A 147 -17.33 5.37 -0.86
C VAL A 147 -18.37 5.80 0.18
N ALA A 148 -19.65 5.41 -0.01
CA ALA A 148 -20.73 5.69 0.93
C ALA A 148 -20.47 5.14 2.33
N ALA A 149 -19.99 3.89 2.44
CA ALA A 149 -19.65 3.29 3.73
C ALA A 149 -18.54 4.08 4.47
N ARG A 150 -17.57 4.65 3.73
CA ARG A 150 -16.50 5.48 4.31
C ARG A 150 -16.99 6.88 4.69
N ILE A 151 -17.94 7.44 3.93
CA ILE A 151 -18.62 8.69 4.29
C ILE A 151 -19.36 8.51 5.62
N ASP A 152 -20.08 7.41 5.79
CA ASP A 152 -20.85 7.15 7.01
C ASP A 152 -19.96 6.90 8.23
N ASP A 153 -18.81 6.25 8.04
CA ASP A 153 -17.89 5.93 9.13
C ASP A 153 -17.04 7.14 9.54
N THR A 154 -16.45 7.88 8.58
CA THR A 154 -15.63 9.06 8.88
C THR A 154 -16.45 10.30 9.19
N LYS A 155 -17.67 10.40 8.68
CA LYS A 155 -18.55 11.58 8.77
C LYS A 155 -17.81 12.87 8.41
N PRO A 156 -17.31 12.99 7.16
CA PRO A 156 -16.50 14.12 6.75
C PRO A 156 -17.33 15.39 6.66
N VAL A 157 -16.76 16.52 7.09
CA VAL A 157 -17.39 17.85 6.90
C VAL A 157 -17.25 18.33 5.46
N LEU A 158 -16.19 17.89 4.78
CA LEU A 158 -15.84 18.23 3.40
C LEU A 158 -15.38 16.99 2.66
N ILE A 159 -15.79 16.88 1.40
CA ILE A 159 -15.22 15.92 0.45
C ILE A 159 -14.50 16.69 -0.65
N VAL A 160 -13.30 16.25 -1.04
CA VAL A 160 -12.56 16.79 -2.18
C VAL A 160 -12.52 15.75 -3.28
N SER A 161 -12.91 16.13 -4.50
CA SER A 161 -12.98 15.22 -5.64
C SER A 161 -12.70 15.95 -6.96
N ALA A 162 -12.84 15.24 -8.08
CA ALA A 162 -12.67 15.80 -9.43
C ALA A 162 -13.88 15.44 -10.31
N ASP A 163 -13.95 16.07 -11.48
CA ASP A 163 -14.89 15.64 -12.53
C ASP A 163 -14.65 14.21 -12.93
N ALA A 164 -13.41 13.89 -13.28
CA ALA A 164 -12.99 12.55 -13.68
C ALA A 164 -11.47 12.35 -13.50
N GLY A 165 -11.05 11.08 -13.53
CA GLY A 165 -9.69 10.63 -13.76
C GLY A 165 -9.61 9.84 -15.05
N ALA A 166 -8.39 9.52 -15.47
CA ALA A 166 -8.14 8.65 -16.60
C ALA A 166 -7.22 7.49 -16.22
N ARG A 167 -7.40 6.31 -16.82
CA ARG A 167 -6.58 5.13 -16.57
C ARG A 167 -6.61 4.18 -17.77
N GLY A 168 -5.47 4.01 -18.44
CA GLY A 168 -5.33 3.17 -19.63
C GLY A 168 -6.24 3.65 -20.78
N GLY A 169 -6.34 4.97 -20.97
CA GLY A 169 -7.21 5.60 -21.96
C GLY A 169 -8.71 5.62 -21.60
N LYS A 170 -9.11 5.08 -20.44
CA LYS A 170 -10.51 5.06 -19.99
C LYS A 170 -10.78 6.19 -19.01
N ILE A 171 -11.89 6.92 -19.20
CA ILE A 171 -12.33 7.98 -18.29
C ILE A 171 -13.14 7.39 -17.13
N ILE A 172 -12.76 7.73 -15.91
CA ILE A 172 -13.45 7.33 -14.67
C ILE A 172 -14.19 8.54 -14.12
N PRO A 173 -15.54 8.55 -14.14
CA PRO A 173 -16.34 9.72 -13.77
C PRO A 173 -16.46 9.85 -12.26
N TYR A 174 -15.47 10.45 -11.59
CA TYR A 174 -15.40 10.58 -10.13
C TYR A 174 -16.60 11.30 -9.53
N LYS A 175 -16.99 12.44 -10.14
CA LYS A 175 -18.13 13.22 -9.64
C LYS A 175 -19.44 12.43 -9.66
N LYS A 176 -19.69 11.66 -10.71
CA LYS A 176 -20.87 10.81 -10.80
C LYS A 176 -20.86 9.72 -9.72
N LEU A 177 -19.75 9.02 -9.58
CA LEU A 177 -19.57 7.97 -8.56
C LEU A 177 -19.72 8.55 -7.14
N LEU A 178 -19.22 9.77 -6.92
CA LEU A 178 -19.36 10.45 -5.63
C LEU A 178 -20.81 10.86 -5.34
N ASP A 179 -21.53 11.41 -6.32
CA ASP A 179 -22.94 11.75 -6.14
C ASP A 179 -23.79 10.53 -5.83
N ASP A 180 -23.54 9.43 -6.53
CA ASP A 180 -24.19 8.14 -6.25
C ASP A 180 -23.85 7.65 -4.83
N ALA A 181 -22.59 7.84 -4.37
CA ALA A 181 -22.18 7.50 -3.02
C ALA A 181 -22.87 8.37 -1.95
N ILE A 182 -22.89 9.69 -2.14
CA ILE A 182 -23.53 10.63 -1.20
C ILE A 182 -25.05 10.32 -1.11
N SER A 183 -25.69 9.94 -2.22
CA SER A 183 -27.11 9.59 -2.21
C SER A 183 -27.42 8.31 -1.40
N GLN A 184 -26.45 7.40 -1.29
CA GLN A 184 -26.56 6.15 -0.52
C GLN A 184 -26.14 6.34 0.95
N ALA A 185 -25.31 7.33 1.24
CA ALA A 185 -24.79 7.58 2.58
C ALA A 185 -25.85 8.23 3.49
N GLN A 186 -25.83 7.85 4.78
CA GLN A 186 -26.64 8.48 5.81
C GLN A 186 -26.11 9.85 6.18
N HIS A 187 -24.77 9.98 6.24
CA HIS A 187 -24.09 11.25 6.49
C HIS A 187 -23.99 12.08 5.24
N GLN A 188 -24.33 13.37 5.34
CA GLN A 188 -24.24 14.32 4.23
C GLN A 188 -23.10 15.31 4.47
N PRO A 189 -22.10 15.40 3.59
CA PRO A 189 -21.04 16.40 3.71
C PRO A 189 -21.62 17.80 3.51
N ARG A 190 -21.08 18.77 4.25
CA ARG A 190 -21.49 20.17 4.10
C ARG A 190 -21.15 20.73 2.73
N HIS A 191 -19.93 20.42 2.24
CA HIS A 191 -19.45 20.86 0.95
C HIS A 191 -18.71 19.74 0.22
N VAL A 192 -18.70 19.86 -1.12
CA VAL A 192 -17.87 19.06 -2.02
C VAL A 192 -17.01 20.03 -2.83
N LEU A 193 -15.70 19.99 -2.67
CA LEU A 193 -14.73 20.79 -3.40
C LEU A 193 -14.29 20.02 -4.64
N LEU A 194 -14.50 20.58 -5.83
CA LEU A 194 -14.36 19.89 -7.11
C LEU A 194 -13.29 20.49 -8.01
N VAL A 195 -12.33 19.67 -8.39
CA VAL A 195 -11.37 19.96 -9.46
C VAL A 195 -12.02 19.61 -10.80
N ASP A 196 -12.16 20.63 -11.66
CA ASP A 196 -12.66 20.46 -13.02
C ASP A 196 -11.47 20.33 -13.98
N ARG A 197 -11.26 19.14 -14.50
CA ARG A 197 -10.18 18.82 -15.46
C ARG A 197 -10.68 18.86 -16.91
N GLY A 198 -11.98 19.03 -17.12
CA GLY A 198 -12.61 18.99 -18.43
C GLY A 198 -12.68 17.59 -19.06
N LEU A 199 -12.45 16.52 -18.29
CA LEU A 199 -12.46 15.14 -18.77
C LEU A 199 -13.87 14.55 -18.86
N ALA A 200 -14.78 15.02 -18.01
CA ALA A 200 -16.18 14.61 -18.03
C ALA A 200 -17.12 15.78 -17.70
N LYS A 201 -18.31 15.74 -18.31
CA LYS A 201 -19.37 16.68 -17.91
C LYS A 201 -19.80 16.36 -16.48
N MET A 202 -19.80 17.36 -15.60
CA MET A 202 -20.29 17.21 -14.24
C MET A 202 -21.46 18.16 -13.94
N ALA A 203 -22.53 17.61 -13.39
CA ALA A 203 -23.60 18.40 -12.80
C ALA A 203 -23.13 18.91 -11.44
N ARG A 204 -23.35 20.19 -11.14
CA ARG A 204 -23.04 20.80 -9.85
C ARG A 204 -24.30 20.96 -9.02
N VAL A 205 -24.25 20.54 -7.77
CA VAL A 205 -25.34 20.69 -6.80
C VAL A 205 -25.18 22.05 -6.12
N SER A 206 -26.15 22.95 -6.35
CA SER A 206 -26.12 24.30 -5.77
C SER A 206 -26.09 24.26 -4.23
N GLY A 207 -25.26 25.10 -3.62
CA GLY A 207 -25.10 25.19 -2.16
C GLY A 207 -24.18 24.13 -1.55
N ARG A 208 -23.88 23.03 -2.25
CA ARG A 208 -22.96 21.98 -1.80
C ARG A 208 -21.63 22.01 -2.56
N ASP A 209 -21.69 22.08 -3.88
CA ASP A 209 -20.53 21.89 -4.75
C ASP A 209 -19.80 23.21 -4.99
N VAL A 210 -18.50 23.23 -4.72
CA VAL A 210 -17.62 24.39 -4.82
C VAL A 210 -16.54 24.12 -5.86
N ASP A 211 -16.28 25.07 -6.73
CA ASP A 211 -15.23 24.98 -7.74
C ASP A 211 -13.85 25.23 -7.13
N PHE A 212 -12.95 24.26 -7.28
CA PHE A 212 -11.59 24.31 -6.73
C PHE A 212 -10.79 25.49 -7.30
N ALA A 213 -10.78 25.66 -8.62
CA ALA A 213 -9.95 26.66 -9.27
C ALA A 213 -10.41 28.10 -8.94
N SER A 214 -11.72 28.32 -8.96
CA SER A 214 -12.31 29.65 -8.62
C SER A 214 -12.05 29.99 -7.15
N LEU A 215 -12.22 29.03 -6.24
CA LEU A 215 -11.95 29.27 -4.82
C LEU A 215 -10.45 29.46 -4.57
N ARG A 216 -9.58 28.64 -5.19
CA ARG A 216 -8.12 28.79 -5.09
C ARG A 216 -7.67 30.17 -5.52
N HIS A 217 -8.22 30.71 -6.63
CA HIS A 217 -7.88 32.07 -7.12
C HIS A 217 -8.09 33.14 -6.06
N GLN A 218 -9.13 33.02 -5.21
CA GLN A 218 -9.42 33.97 -4.13
C GLN A 218 -8.45 33.84 -2.94
N HIS A 219 -7.72 32.70 -2.84
CA HIS A 219 -6.81 32.39 -1.74
C HIS A 219 -5.32 32.42 -2.12
N ILE A 220 -4.99 32.82 -3.36
CA ILE A 220 -3.59 32.97 -3.78
C ILE A 220 -2.89 33.98 -2.86
N GLY A 221 -1.68 33.60 -2.38
CA GLY A 221 -0.88 34.43 -1.48
C GLY A 221 -1.30 34.35 -0.01
N ALA A 222 -2.33 33.55 0.32
CA ALA A 222 -2.71 33.32 1.71
C ALA A 222 -1.54 32.77 2.53
N ARG A 223 -1.52 33.12 3.81
CA ARG A 223 -0.58 32.56 4.81
C ARG A 223 -1.38 31.98 5.96
N VAL A 224 -1.32 30.66 6.08
CA VAL A 224 -2.04 29.92 7.11
C VAL A 224 -1.03 29.36 8.11
N PRO A 225 -1.04 29.84 9.38
CA PRO A 225 -0.17 29.28 10.40
C PRO A 225 -0.37 27.78 10.58
N VAL A 226 0.73 27.08 10.81
CA VAL A 226 0.75 25.65 11.11
C VAL A 226 0.00 25.39 12.43
N ALA A 227 -0.89 24.43 12.43
CA ALA A 227 -1.50 23.92 13.66
C ALA A 227 -0.53 22.94 14.35
N TRP A 228 0.01 23.35 15.48
CA TRP A 228 0.86 22.48 16.29
C TRP A 228 0.01 21.48 17.07
N LEU A 229 0.15 20.21 16.73
CA LEU A 229 -0.67 19.11 17.25
C LEU A 229 0.14 18.32 18.29
N GLU A 230 -0.55 17.84 19.33
CA GLU A 230 0.06 16.86 20.23
C GLU A 230 0.37 15.58 19.42
N SER A 231 1.48 14.93 19.76
CA SER A 231 2.03 13.80 19.01
C SER A 231 1.01 12.71 18.70
N ASN A 232 0.12 12.41 19.65
CA ASN A 232 -0.85 11.32 19.53
C ASN A 232 -2.20 11.75 18.93
N GLU A 233 -2.35 13.02 18.51
CA GLU A 233 -3.54 13.40 17.76
C GLU A 233 -3.60 12.69 16.43
N THR A 234 -4.81 12.37 16.00
CA THR A 234 -5.03 11.65 14.73
C THR A 234 -4.65 12.50 13.52
N SER A 235 -3.78 11.99 12.69
CA SER A 235 -3.40 12.61 11.41
C SER A 235 -4.27 12.14 10.25
N CYS A 236 -4.52 10.83 10.17
CA CYS A 236 -5.23 10.24 9.05
C CYS A 236 -5.96 8.94 9.41
N ILE A 237 -6.89 8.57 8.53
CA ILE A 237 -7.63 7.31 8.58
C ILE A 237 -7.51 6.65 7.20
N LEU A 238 -6.89 5.46 7.15
CA LEU A 238 -6.83 4.65 5.95
C LEU A 238 -7.63 3.37 6.10
N TYR A 239 -8.52 3.10 5.14
CA TYR A 239 -9.39 1.94 5.21
C TYR A 239 -8.77 0.70 4.57
N THR A 240 -8.87 -0.43 5.29
CA THR A 240 -8.57 -1.77 4.78
C THR A 240 -9.85 -2.59 4.66
N SER A 241 -9.81 -3.62 3.79
CA SER A 241 -10.88 -4.60 3.72
C SER A 241 -10.97 -5.39 5.03
N GLY A 242 -12.13 -5.40 5.66
CA GLY A 242 -12.38 -6.22 6.84
C GLY A 242 -12.81 -7.64 6.47
N THR A 243 -12.40 -8.63 7.25
CA THR A 243 -12.87 -10.03 7.12
C THR A 243 -14.38 -10.17 7.38
N THR A 244 -15.00 -9.20 8.04
CA THR A 244 -16.42 -9.17 8.44
C THR A 244 -17.31 -8.30 7.54
N GLY A 245 -16.81 -7.85 6.38
CA GLY A 245 -17.57 -7.00 5.44
C GLY A 245 -17.53 -5.50 5.76
N LYS A 246 -17.38 -5.08 7.04
CA LYS A 246 -17.18 -3.67 7.38
C LYS A 246 -15.72 -3.27 7.20
N PRO A 247 -15.38 -2.21 6.45
CA PRO A 247 -14.02 -1.71 6.34
C PRO A 247 -13.48 -1.31 7.72
N LYS A 248 -12.15 -1.45 7.91
CA LYS A 248 -11.46 -1.03 9.13
C LYS A 248 -10.73 0.28 8.86
N GLY A 249 -11.08 1.34 9.53
CA GLY A 249 -10.36 2.61 9.49
C GLY A 249 -9.10 2.54 10.36
N VAL A 250 -7.95 2.37 9.75
CA VAL A 250 -6.64 2.39 10.45
C VAL A 250 -6.31 3.82 10.81
N GLN A 251 -6.35 4.13 12.10
CA GLN A 251 -6.04 5.45 12.65
C GLN A 251 -4.54 5.58 12.94
N ARG A 252 -3.93 6.71 12.54
CA ARG A 252 -2.52 7.06 12.82
C ARG A 252 -2.39 8.40 13.50
N ASP A 253 -1.37 8.50 14.34
CA ASP A 253 -0.96 9.72 15.00
C ASP A 253 -0.14 10.66 14.09
N VAL A 254 0.16 11.83 14.61
CA VAL A 254 0.99 12.85 13.93
C VAL A 254 2.48 12.60 14.18
N GLY A 255 2.88 12.50 15.45
CA GLY A 255 4.29 12.51 15.83
C GLY A 255 4.98 11.17 15.57
N GLY A 256 4.37 10.08 16.00
CA GLY A 256 4.90 8.73 15.75
C GLY A 256 5.05 8.45 14.27
N TYR A 257 4.05 8.82 13.47
CA TYR A 257 4.09 8.65 12.01
C TYR A 257 5.20 9.49 11.36
N ALA A 258 5.35 10.75 11.76
CA ALA A 258 6.41 11.61 11.23
C ALA A 258 7.81 11.06 11.55
N VAL A 259 8.05 10.64 12.80
CA VAL A 259 9.35 10.08 13.22
C VAL A 259 9.66 8.78 12.48
N ALA A 260 8.69 7.87 12.41
CA ALA A 260 8.86 6.58 11.73
C ALA A 260 9.18 6.76 10.25
N LEU A 261 8.45 7.62 9.54
CA LEU A 261 8.67 7.88 8.11
C LEU A 261 10.02 8.57 7.87
N ALA A 262 10.39 9.59 8.64
CA ALA A 262 11.68 10.25 8.52
C ALA A 262 12.83 9.27 8.79
N THR A 263 12.70 8.40 9.79
CA THR A 263 13.69 7.38 10.10
C THR A 263 13.79 6.35 8.96
N SER A 264 12.66 5.85 8.45
CA SER A 264 12.65 4.85 7.39
C SER A 264 13.26 5.36 6.08
N MET A 265 13.03 6.63 5.73
CA MET A 265 13.62 7.21 4.52
C MET A 265 15.14 7.25 4.58
N ASP A 266 15.72 7.59 5.72
CA ASP A 266 17.18 7.61 5.88
C ASP A 266 17.75 6.19 5.98
N THR A 267 17.17 5.35 6.83
CA THR A 267 17.80 4.07 7.21
C THR A 267 17.43 2.89 6.30
N ILE A 268 16.15 2.80 5.85
CA ILE A 268 15.71 1.72 4.96
C ILE A 268 15.95 2.11 3.52
N PHE A 269 15.49 3.29 3.11
CA PHE A 269 15.53 3.71 1.72
C PHE A 269 16.81 4.47 1.33
N GLY A 270 17.64 4.88 2.29
CA GLY A 270 18.87 5.63 2.05
C GLY A 270 18.62 6.96 1.34
N GLY A 271 17.47 7.61 1.64
CA GLY A 271 17.05 8.85 1.01
C GLY A 271 18.00 10.01 1.28
N LYS A 272 18.24 10.86 0.28
CA LYS A 272 19.11 12.02 0.38
C LYS A 272 18.36 13.28 -0.05
N ALA A 273 18.46 14.36 0.73
CA ALA A 273 17.85 15.63 0.36
C ALA A 273 18.30 16.09 -1.04
N GLY A 274 17.36 16.64 -1.82
CA GLY A 274 17.59 17.08 -3.19
C GLY A 274 17.51 15.98 -4.25
N SER A 275 17.43 14.69 -3.87
CA SER A 275 17.20 13.59 -4.83
C SER A 275 15.71 13.35 -5.08
N VAL A 276 15.39 12.48 -6.05
CA VAL A 276 14.02 12.20 -6.47
C VAL A 276 13.63 10.78 -6.12
N PHE A 277 12.45 10.63 -5.51
CA PHE A 277 11.82 9.36 -5.16
C PHE A 277 10.57 9.15 -6.01
N PHE A 278 10.48 8.01 -6.71
CA PHE A 278 9.32 7.64 -7.48
C PHE A 278 8.62 6.43 -6.86
N CYS A 279 7.55 6.66 -6.13
CA CYS A 279 6.66 5.60 -5.68
C CYS A 279 5.50 5.44 -6.68
N ALA A 280 5.57 4.40 -7.50
CA ALA A 280 4.54 4.07 -8.49
C ALA A 280 3.39 3.30 -7.82
N SER A 281 2.68 3.97 -6.92
CA SER A 281 1.53 3.47 -6.16
C SER A 281 0.44 4.54 -6.13
N ASP A 282 -0.64 4.30 -5.39
CA ASP A 282 -1.75 5.24 -5.20
C ASP A 282 -1.80 5.72 -3.75
N ILE A 283 -2.11 7.02 -3.54
CA ILE A 283 -2.21 7.61 -2.20
C ILE A 283 -3.35 7.04 -1.35
N GLY A 284 -4.29 6.34 -1.94
CA GLY A 284 -5.35 5.58 -1.25
C GLY A 284 -4.87 4.27 -0.61
N TRP A 285 -3.63 3.87 -0.88
CA TRP A 285 -2.96 2.73 -0.25
C TRP A 285 -1.85 3.21 0.68
N VAL A 286 -1.53 2.42 1.69
CA VAL A 286 -0.51 2.81 2.68
C VAL A 286 0.85 3.07 2.04
N VAL A 287 1.23 2.32 1.00
CA VAL A 287 2.49 2.54 0.28
C VAL A 287 2.55 3.94 -0.30
N GLY A 288 1.52 4.36 -1.03
CA GLY A 288 1.45 5.71 -1.60
C GLY A 288 1.26 6.77 -0.52
N HIS A 289 0.40 6.53 0.47
CA HIS A 289 0.19 7.48 1.55
C HIS A 289 1.47 7.78 2.33
N SER A 290 2.26 6.76 2.68
CA SER A 290 3.53 6.94 3.38
C SER A 290 4.63 7.49 2.47
N TYR A 291 4.81 6.93 1.26
CA TYR A 291 5.99 7.14 0.42
C TYR A 291 5.75 7.93 -0.87
N ILE A 292 4.55 8.49 -1.06
CA ILE A 292 4.31 9.59 -2.01
C ILE A 292 4.06 10.87 -1.22
N VAL A 293 3.15 10.82 -0.20
CA VAL A 293 2.65 12.07 0.44
C VAL A 293 3.67 12.65 1.42
N TYR A 294 4.27 11.83 2.30
CA TYR A 294 5.03 12.37 3.42
C TYR A 294 6.52 12.02 3.42
N ALA A 295 6.87 10.74 3.36
CA ALA A 295 8.22 10.29 3.66
C ALA A 295 9.32 10.93 2.80
N PRO A 296 9.20 11.03 1.47
CA PRO A 296 10.21 11.72 0.66
C PRO A 296 10.38 13.18 1.03
N LEU A 297 9.27 13.91 1.24
CA LEU A 297 9.31 15.31 1.64
C LEU A 297 9.93 15.51 3.02
N LEU A 298 9.65 14.62 3.99
CA LEU A 298 10.29 14.63 5.31
C LEU A 298 11.80 14.51 5.20
N ALA A 299 12.32 13.78 4.20
CA ALA A 299 13.75 13.65 3.91
C ALA A 299 14.31 14.77 3.00
N GLY A 300 13.50 15.74 2.59
CA GLY A 300 13.89 16.82 1.67
C GLY A 300 14.12 16.35 0.23
N MET A 301 13.50 15.25 -0.15
CA MET A 301 13.49 14.70 -1.51
C MET A 301 12.28 15.22 -2.29
N ALA A 302 12.40 15.24 -3.63
CA ALA A 302 11.24 15.38 -4.48
C ALA A 302 10.45 14.06 -4.53
N THR A 303 9.13 14.15 -4.56
CA THR A 303 8.22 13.01 -4.74
C THR A 303 7.47 13.13 -6.07
N ILE A 304 7.16 11.99 -6.70
CA ILE A 304 6.40 11.93 -7.94
C ILE A 304 4.99 11.43 -7.65
N VAL A 305 3.99 12.20 -8.07
CA VAL A 305 2.59 11.79 -8.18
C VAL A 305 2.32 11.43 -9.64
N TYR A 306 2.00 10.18 -9.89
CA TYR A 306 1.85 9.64 -11.24
C TYR A 306 0.43 9.14 -11.50
N GLU A 307 -0.25 9.71 -12.50
CA GLU A 307 -1.52 9.23 -13.02
C GLU A 307 -1.28 8.43 -14.30
N GLY A 308 -1.52 7.12 -14.26
CA GLY A 308 -1.36 6.24 -15.40
C GLY A 308 -1.09 4.79 -15.04
N LEU A 309 -0.87 3.98 -16.08
CA LEU A 309 -0.46 2.58 -15.98
C LEU A 309 1.03 2.44 -16.36
N PRO A 310 1.73 1.40 -15.91
CA PRO A 310 3.13 1.15 -16.29
C PRO A 310 3.31 0.83 -17.79
N THR A 311 2.20 0.55 -18.47
CA THR A 311 2.17 0.13 -19.89
C THR A 311 1.41 1.09 -20.80
N TRP A 312 1.00 2.25 -20.31
CA TRP A 312 0.24 3.23 -21.08
C TRP A 312 0.92 4.61 -21.08
N PRO A 313 1.13 5.25 -22.23
CA PRO A 313 0.80 4.81 -23.60
C PRO A 313 1.68 3.68 -24.14
N ASP A 314 2.82 3.43 -23.49
CA ASP A 314 3.74 2.33 -23.79
C ASP A 314 4.47 1.84 -22.53
N CYS A 315 5.15 0.70 -22.61
CA CYS A 315 5.86 0.12 -21.45
C CYS A 315 7.20 0.81 -21.10
N GLY A 316 7.59 1.85 -21.83
CA GLY A 316 8.73 2.73 -21.55
C GLY A 316 8.39 3.91 -20.64
N VAL A 317 7.10 4.17 -20.36
CA VAL A 317 6.64 5.40 -19.69
C VAL A 317 7.31 5.64 -18.34
N TRP A 318 7.46 4.63 -17.49
CA TRP A 318 8.12 4.78 -16.19
C TRP A 318 9.62 5.08 -16.34
N TRP A 319 10.26 4.46 -17.29
CA TRP A 319 11.69 4.61 -17.54
C TRP A 319 12.02 5.99 -18.12
N LYS A 320 11.12 6.53 -18.94
CA LYS A 320 11.17 7.93 -19.40
C LYS A 320 11.07 8.91 -18.21
N ILE A 321 10.24 8.62 -17.22
CA ILE A 321 10.14 9.43 -15.99
C ILE A 321 11.43 9.32 -15.18
N VAL A 322 11.99 8.11 -15.02
CA VAL A 322 13.27 7.88 -14.34
C VAL A 322 14.39 8.70 -14.98
N GLU A 323 14.53 8.61 -16.31
CA GLU A 323 15.53 9.37 -17.08
C GLU A 323 15.32 10.88 -16.93
N LYS A 324 14.10 11.37 -17.18
CA LYS A 324 13.78 12.80 -17.20
C LYS A 324 14.04 13.49 -15.87
N TYR A 325 13.60 12.86 -14.77
CA TYR A 325 13.67 13.44 -13.44
C TYR A 325 14.84 12.92 -12.61
N GLN A 326 15.73 12.12 -13.22
CA GLN A 326 16.91 11.55 -12.55
C GLN A 326 16.52 10.87 -11.24
N VAL A 327 15.51 9.98 -11.33
CA VAL A 327 15.00 9.23 -10.17
C VAL A 327 16.12 8.37 -9.59
N SER A 328 16.41 8.55 -8.30
CA SER A 328 17.44 7.78 -7.61
C SER A 328 16.90 6.50 -6.95
N ARG A 329 15.63 6.51 -6.56
CA ARG A 329 14.96 5.40 -5.87
C ARG A 329 13.56 5.22 -6.40
N MET A 330 13.22 3.98 -6.74
CA MET A 330 11.89 3.64 -7.21
C MET A 330 11.23 2.65 -6.26
N PHE A 331 9.92 2.79 -6.03
CA PHE A 331 9.12 1.89 -5.21
C PHE A 331 7.84 1.50 -5.95
N SER A 332 7.57 0.20 -6.07
CA SER A 332 6.41 -0.30 -6.79
C SER A 332 5.89 -1.61 -6.18
N ALA A 333 5.02 -2.30 -6.90
CA ALA A 333 4.50 -3.61 -6.52
C ALA A 333 4.97 -4.70 -7.49
N PRO A 334 5.17 -5.95 -7.04
CA PRO A 334 5.51 -7.09 -7.89
C PRO A 334 4.58 -7.28 -9.10
N THR A 335 3.27 -7.07 -8.94
CA THR A 335 2.30 -7.15 -10.05
C THR A 335 2.66 -6.22 -11.21
N ALA A 336 3.06 -4.98 -10.93
CA ALA A 336 3.43 -4.05 -12.00
C ALA A 336 4.68 -4.54 -12.76
N ILE A 337 5.65 -5.10 -12.03
CA ILE A 337 6.86 -5.68 -12.62
C ILE A 337 6.54 -6.93 -13.45
N ARG A 338 5.63 -7.81 -12.98
CA ARG A 338 5.15 -8.98 -13.76
C ARG A 338 4.47 -8.55 -15.06
N VAL A 339 3.71 -7.47 -15.03
CA VAL A 339 3.09 -6.92 -16.25
C VAL A 339 4.18 -6.41 -17.20
N LEU A 340 5.15 -5.63 -16.74
CA LEU A 340 6.25 -5.13 -17.55
C LEU A 340 7.13 -6.25 -18.12
N LYS A 341 7.30 -7.35 -17.39
CA LYS A 341 8.05 -8.54 -17.85
C LYS A 341 7.49 -9.17 -19.13
N LYS A 342 6.21 -8.94 -19.44
CA LYS A 342 5.57 -9.44 -20.67
C LYS A 342 5.97 -8.66 -21.93
N PHE A 343 6.66 -7.52 -21.78
CA PHE A 343 7.08 -6.65 -22.88
C PHE A 343 8.58 -6.77 -23.17
N PRO A 344 9.04 -6.37 -24.37
CA PRO A 344 10.45 -6.42 -24.71
C PRO A 344 11.31 -5.54 -23.80
N THR A 345 12.39 -6.08 -23.27
CA THR A 345 13.34 -5.34 -22.40
C THR A 345 14.03 -4.18 -23.13
N ALA A 346 14.03 -4.18 -24.47
CA ALA A 346 14.54 -3.07 -25.27
C ALA A 346 13.83 -1.75 -24.98
N GLU A 347 12.54 -1.79 -24.62
CA GLU A 347 11.78 -0.60 -24.24
C GLU A 347 12.29 0.04 -22.96
N ILE A 348 12.81 -0.77 -22.03
CA ILE A 348 13.44 -0.30 -20.80
C ILE A 348 14.84 0.27 -21.11
N ARG A 349 15.63 -0.49 -21.86
CA ARG A 349 17.05 -0.20 -22.10
C ARG A 349 17.33 0.99 -23.04
N LYS A 350 16.32 1.51 -23.73
CA LYS A 350 16.47 2.73 -24.55
C LYS A 350 16.52 4.02 -23.72
N HIS A 351 16.25 3.92 -22.40
CA HIS A 351 16.29 5.04 -21.47
C HIS A 351 17.57 5.03 -20.62
N ASP A 352 18.05 6.21 -20.27
CA ASP A 352 19.17 6.36 -19.34
C ASP A 352 18.68 6.15 -17.88
N LEU A 353 19.02 5.01 -17.31
CA LEU A 353 18.66 4.65 -15.94
C LEU A 353 19.83 4.79 -14.95
N SER A 354 20.92 5.46 -15.34
CA SER A 354 22.14 5.60 -14.53
C SER A 354 21.92 6.31 -13.18
N SER A 355 20.85 7.10 -13.07
CA SER A 355 20.45 7.75 -11.81
C SER A 355 19.78 6.79 -10.81
N LEU A 356 19.22 5.67 -11.29
CA LEU A 356 18.48 4.73 -10.45
C LEU A 356 19.46 3.85 -9.65
N GLU A 357 19.42 3.98 -8.33
CA GLU A 357 20.30 3.25 -7.41
C GLU A 357 19.68 1.95 -6.89
N VAL A 358 18.33 1.87 -6.82
CA VAL A 358 17.60 0.75 -6.22
C VAL A 358 16.12 0.76 -6.60
N LEU A 359 15.56 -0.45 -6.76
CA LEU A 359 14.12 -0.69 -6.87
C LEU A 359 13.61 -1.40 -5.62
N TYR A 360 12.64 -0.79 -4.93
CA TYR A 360 11.90 -1.38 -3.83
C TYR A 360 10.56 -1.93 -4.31
N LEU A 361 10.14 -3.07 -3.75
CA LEU A 361 8.86 -3.69 -4.04
C LEU A 361 8.12 -4.01 -2.74
N ALA A 362 6.80 -3.96 -2.74
CA ALA A 362 5.96 -4.37 -1.61
C ALA A 362 4.51 -4.64 -2.02
N GLY A 363 3.73 -5.16 -1.07
CA GLY A 363 2.28 -5.33 -1.18
C GLY A 363 1.84 -6.75 -1.48
N GLU A 364 2.68 -7.54 -2.10
CA GLU A 364 2.53 -8.96 -2.35
C GLU A 364 3.91 -9.63 -2.43
N PRO A 365 3.99 -10.94 -2.28
CA PRO A 365 5.27 -11.64 -2.37
C PRO A 365 5.90 -11.52 -3.75
N LEU A 366 7.19 -11.23 -3.78
CA LEU A 366 8.00 -11.20 -4.99
C LEU A 366 8.48 -12.62 -5.30
N ASP A 367 8.09 -13.16 -6.45
CA ASP A 367 8.57 -14.45 -6.93
C ASP A 367 10.00 -14.37 -7.49
N GLU A 368 10.78 -15.43 -7.31
CA GLU A 368 12.18 -15.48 -7.74
C GLU A 368 12.40 -15.21 -9.23
N PRO A 369 11.59 -15.76 -10.17
CA PRO A 369 11.76 -15.47 -11.59
C PRO A 369 11.55 -14.00 -11.95
N THR A 370 10.64 -13.31 -11.26
CA THR A 370 10.38 -11.87 -11.47
C THR A 370 11.49 -11.03 -10.84
N ALA A 371 11.93 -11.40 -9.64
CA ALA A 371 13.06 -10.73 -8.96
C ALA A 371 14.35 -10.80 -9.79
N SER A 372 14.70 -11.99 -10.27
CA SER A 372 15.88 -12.21 -11.12
C SER A 372 15.77 -11.46 -12.44
N TRP A 373 14.60 -11.48 -13.09
CA TRP A 373 14.39 -10.78 -14.35
C TRP A 373 14.59 -9.27 -14.20
N VAL A 374 13.96 -8.64 -13.20
CA VAL A 374 14.02 -7.19 -13.05
C VAL A 374 15.39 -6.72 -12.60
N SER A 375 16.06 -7.47 -11.69
CA SER A 375 17.42 -7.15 -11.26
C SER A 375 18.42 -7.18 -12.43
N ASN A 376 18.34 -8.22 -13.27
CA ASN A 376 19.21 -8.35 -14.46
C ASN A 376 18.86 -7.31 -15.55
N THR A 377 17.61 -6.83 -15.59
CA THR A 377 17.18 -5.87 -16.61
C THR A 377 17.61 -4.45 -16.26
N LEU A 378 17.48 -4.06 -14.99
CA LEU A 378 17.77 -2.72 -14.50
C LEU A 378 19.23 -2.55 -14.03
N ASP A 379 19.93 -3.65 -13.76
CA ASP A 379 21.28 -3.67 -13.17
C ASP A 379 21.37 -2.89 -11.84
N VAL A 380 20.31 -2.96 -11.04
CA VAL A 380 20.26 -2.37 -9.69
C VAL A 380 19.75 -3.40 -8.68
N PRO A 381 20.08 -3.24 -7.38
CA PRO A 381 19.48 -4.03 -6.32
C PRO A 381 17.95 -3.93 -6.33
N VAL A 382 17.29 -5.07 -6.19
CA VAL A 382 15.82 -5.17 -6.01
C VAL A 382 15.56 -5.65 -4.59
N ILE A 383 14.84 -4.86 -3.81
CA ILE A 383 14.58 -5.10 -2.40
C ILE A 383 13.08 -5.28 -2.19
N ASP A 384 12.70 -6.48 -1.82
CA ASP A 384 11.34 -6.74 -1.37
C ASP A 384 11.13 -6.21 0.05
N ASN A 385 9.91 -5.77 0.34
CA ASN A 385 9.53 -5.25 1.65
C ASN A 385 8.23 -5.92 2.10
N TYR A 386 8.19 -6.35 3.34
CA TYR A 386 6.97 -6.85 3.96
C TYR A 386 6.43 -5.86 4.99
N TRP A 387 5.19 -5.46 4.83
CA TRP A 387 4.44 -4.63 5.75
C TRP A 387 2.93 -4.64 5.46
N GLN A 388 2.18 -3.98 6.28
CA GLN A 388 0.72 -3.92 6.22
C GLN A 388 0.25 -2.47 6.33
N THR A 389 -1.00 -2.22 5.96
CA THR A 389 -1.61 -0.90 6.20
C THR A 389 -1.50 -0.51 7.68
N GLU A 390 -1.65 -1.46 8.56
CA GLU A 390 -1.60 -1.30 10.01
C GLU A 390 -0.20 -0.90 10.53
N SER A 391 0.88 -1.33 9.90
CA SER A 391 2.24 -0.96 10.34
C SER A 391 2.69 0.43 9.86
N GLY A 392 2.16 0.89 8.71
CA GLY A 392 2.46 2.23 8.17
C GLY A 392 3.83 2.39 7.50
N TRP A 393 4.76 1.49 7.78
CA TRP A 393 6.12 1.42 7.22
C TRP A 393 6.65 -0.03 7.32
N PRO A 394 7.75 -0.39 6.63
CA PRO A 394 8.20 -1.77 6.53
C PRO A 394 8.47 -2.45 7.88
N ILE A 395 7.85 -3.64 8.07
CA ILE A 395 8.15 -4.55 9.17
C ILE A 395 9.44 -5.32 8.88
N MET A 396 9.63 -5.71 7.61
CA MET A 396 10.83 -6.39 7.12
C MET A 396 11.32 -5.74 5.83
N ALA A 397 12.61 -5.58 5.73
CA ALA A 397 13.30 -5.03 4.56
C ALA A 397 14.82 -5.34 4.64
N ILE A 398 15.58 -4.77 3.71
CA ILE A 398 17.02 -4.55 3.82
C ILE A 398 17.25 -3.05 4.01
N ALA A 399 17.92 -2.68 5.10
CA ALA A 399 18.13 -1.29 5.50
C ALA A 399 19.35 -0.68 4.74
N ARG A 400 19.16 -0.33 3.47
CA ARG A 400 20.21 0.19 2.57
C ARG A 400 20.89 1.47 3.05
N GLY A 401 20.24 2.23 3.91
CA GLY A 401 20.85 3.41 4.52
C GLY A 401 21.83 3.11 5.66
N LEU A 402 21.83 1.88 6.17
CA LEU A 402 22.65 1.46 7.31
C LEU A 402 23.63 0.33 6.98
N ASP A 403 23.27 -0.56 6.05
CA ASP A 403 23.97 -1.82 5.83
C ASP A 403 23.86 -2.24 4.36
N ASP A 404 24.91 -2.87 3.85
CA ASP A 404 24.97 -3.51 2.54
C ASP A 404 24.62 -5.01 2.58
N ARG A 405 23.79 -5.43 3.52
CA ARG A 405 23.32 -6.80 3.63
C ARG A 405 22.79 -7.29 2.27
N PRO A 406 23.20 -8.48 1.79
CA PRO A 406 22.75 -8.98 0.51
C PRO A 406 21.24 -9.28 0.53
N THR A 407 20.58 -9.09 -0.60
CA THR A 407 19.20 -9.54 -0.79
C THR A 407 19.17 -11.06 -0.99
N ARG A 408 18.05 -11.69 -0.61
CA ARG A 408 17.75 -13.09 -0.92
C ARG A 408 16.46 -13.18 -1.72
N LEU A 409 16.50 -13.94 -2.80
CA LEU A 409 15.32 -14.14 -3.64
C LEU A 409 14.17 -14.76 -2.80
N GLY A 410 12.96 -14.24 -2.99
CA GLY A 410 11.77 -14.67 -2.26
C GLY A 410 11.67 -14.19 -0.80
N SER A 411 12.67 -13.45 -0.30
CA SER A 411 12.68 -12.92 1.07
C SER A 411 12.58 -11.39 1.10
N PRO A 412 11.70 -10.81 1.93
CA PRO A 412 11.70 -9.37 2.21
C PRO A 412 12.86 -8.94 3.12
N GLY A 413 13.76 -9.84 3.50
CA GLY A 413 14.91 -9.53 4.35
C GLY A 413 14.70 -9.89 5.80
N VAL A 414 15.03 -8.95 6.69
CA VAL A 414 15.04 -9.15 8.15
C VAL A 414 14.11 -8.15 8.85
N PRO A 415 13.71 -8.40 10.10
CA PRO A 415 12.91 -7.45 10.86
C PRO A 415 13.59 -6.09 10.97
N MET A 416 12.84 -5.03 10.76
CA MET A 416 13.31 -3.66 10.92
C MET A 416 13.27 -3.26 12.40
N TYR A 417 14.08 -2.26 12.73
CA TYR A 417 14.19 -1.70 14.07
C TYR A 417 12.80 -1.32 14.65
N GLY A 418 12.63 -1.55 15.95
CA GLY A 418 11.36 -1.35 16.64
C GLY A 418 10.36 -2.51 16.51
N TYR A 419 10.50 -3.40 15.53
CA TYR A 419 9.63 -4.57 15.40
C TYR A 419 10.28 -5.81 16.01
N ASN A 420 9.82 -6.22 17.20
CA ASN A 420 10.20 -7.50 17.81
C ASN A 420 9.36 -8.62 17.18
N VAL A 421 9.81 -9.07 16.01
CA VAL A 421 9.11 -10.08 15.21
C VAL A 421 9.37 -11.48 15.77
N GLN A 422 8.29 -12.24 15.94
CA GLN A 422 8.32 -13.66 16.34
C GLN A 422 7.54 -14.50 15.32
N LEU A 423 7.90 -15.76 15.19
CA LEU A 423 7.10 -16.79 14.52
C LEU A 423 6.55 -17.71 15.58
N LEU A 424 5.24 -17.78 15.73
CA LEU A 424 4.59 -18.62 16.73
C LEU A 424 3.82 -19.78 16.09
N ASN A 425 3.91 -20.93 16.71
CA ASN A 425 3.04 -22.05 16.39
C ASN A 425 1.60 -21.65 16.74
N GLU A 426 0.69 -21.76 15.79
CA GLU A 426 -0.70 -21.28 15.96
C GLU A 426 -1.51 -22.04 17.01
N VAL A 427 -1.14 -23.31 17.30
CA VAL A 427 -1.86 -24.17 18.23
C VAL A 427 -1.31 -24.02 19.64
N THR A 428 0.02 -24.03 19.78
CA THR A 428 0.68 -24.01 21.10
C THR A 428 1.02 -22.60 21.57
N GLY A 429 1.12 -21.62 20.65
CA GLY A 429 1.60 -20.26 20.96
C GLY A 429 3.11 -20.17 21.25
N GLU A 430 3.84 -21.28 21.11
CA GLU A 430 5.28 -21.33 21.37
C GLU A 430 6.08 -20.81 20.16
N PRO A 431 7.28 -20.23 20.38
CA PRO A 431 8.15 -19.80 19.30
C PRO A 431 8.60 -20.95 18.40
N CYS A 432 8.54 -20.72 17.09
CA CYS A 432 9.03 -21.66 16.07
C CYS A 432 10.55 -21.60 15.93
N GLY A 433 11.15 -22.75 15.61
CA GLY A 433 12.58 -22.89 15.31
C GLY A 433 12.99 -22.34 13.94
N VAL A 434 14.26 -22.54 13.60
CA VAL A 434 14.81 -22.24 12.26
C VAL A 434 14.16 -23.15 11.22
N ASN A 435 13.73 -22.57 10.10
CA ASN A 435 13.02 -23.26 9.01
C ASN A 435 11.68 -23.91 9.42
N GLU A 436 11.15 -23.54 10.58
CA GLU A 436 9.83 -23.97 11.02
C GLU A 436 8.79 -22.92 10.67
N LYS A 437 7.66 -23.36 10.11
CA LYS A 437 6.53 -22.52 9.73
C LYS A 437 5.79 -22.03 10.97
N GLY A 438 5.58 -20.74 11.09
CA GLY A 438 4.80 -20.13 12.17
C GLY A 438 3.98 -18.94 11.69
N MET A 439 3.04 -18.52 12.53
CA MET A 439 2.33 -17.26 12.34
C MET A 439 3.27 -16.12 12.73
N LEU A 440 3.38 -15.15 11.84
CA LEU A 440 4.17 -13.95 12.08
C LEU A 440 3.42 -13.01 13.01
N VAL A 441 4.06 -12.67 14.11
CA VAL A 441 3.53 -11.74 15.12
C VAL A 441 4.59 -10.71 15.49
N VAL A 442 4.14 -9.59 16.05
CA VAL A 442 5.03 -8.56 16.60
C VAL A 442 4.73 -8.43 18.09
N GLU A 443 5.75 -8.61 18.93
CA GLU A 443 5.63 -8.40 20.37
C GLU A 443 5.48 -6.91 20.66
N GLY A 444 4.50 -6.56 21.49
CA GLY A 444 4.22 -5.17 21.86
C GLY A 444 5.27 -4.56 22.81
N PRO A 445 5.33 -3.22 22.89
CA PRO A 445 4.52 -2.24 22.15
C PRO A 445 4.90 -2.15 20.66
N LEU A 446 3.91 -1.86 19.79
CA LEU A 446 4.23 -1.55 18.39
C LEU A 446 5.06 -0.26 18.30
N PRO A 447 6.02 -0.17 17.35
CA PRO A 447 6.83 1.03 17.19
C PRO A 447 6.01 2.23 16.70
N PRO A 448 6.56 3.47 16.77
CA PRO A 448 5.90 4.66 16.26
C PRO A 448 5.46 4.50 14.81
N GLY A 449 4.38 5.19 14.41
CA GLY A 449 3.83 5.17 13.05
C GLY A 449 2.94 3.99 12.71
N CYS A 450 2.81 3.01 13.61
CA CYS A 450 1.84 1.93 13.47
C CYS A 450 0.41 2.40 13.79
N ILE A 451 -0.55 1.52 13.56
CA ILE A 451 -1.94 1.71 13.94
C ILE A 451 -2.07 2.06 15.43
N GLN A 452 -2.72 3.18 15.74
CA GLN A 452 -3.09 3.49 17.13
C GLN A 452 -4.29 2.66 17.57
N THR A 453 -5.31 2.60 16.70
CA THR A 453 -6.56 1.86 16.90
C THR A 453 -7.34 1.78 15.58
N ILE A 454 -8.46 1.08 15.59
CA ILE A 454 -9.48 1.17 14.54
C ILE A 454 -10.36 2.39 14.86
N TRP A 455 -10.56 3.27 13.88
CA TRP A 455 -11.35 4.48 14.03
C TRP A 455 -12.71 4.21 14.67
N GLY A 456 -12.93 4.79 15.86
CA GLY A 456 -14.17 4.67 16.61
C GLY A 456 -14.48 3.28 17.19
N ASP A 457 -13.52 2.32 17.20
CA ASP A 457 -13.77 0.94 17.63
C ASP A 457 -12.53 0.28 18.26
N ASP A 458 -12.16 0.72 19.45
CA ASP A 458 -11.01 0.20 20.22
C ASP A 458 -11.18 -1.30 20.56
N ASP A 459 -12.40 -1.73 20.88
CA ASP A 459 -12.69 -3.14 21.19
C ASP A 459 -12.40 -4.04 19.97
N ARG A 460 -12.77 -3.57 18.79
CA ARG A 460 -12.46 -4.28 17.53
C ARG A 460 -10.96 -4.34 17.26
N PHE A 461 -10.21 -3.29 17.59
CA PHE A 461 -8.75 -3.28 17.49
C PHE A 461 -8.13 -4.37 18.37
N VAL A 462 -8.49 -4.40 19.66
CA VAL A 462 -7.99 -5.41 20.60
C VAL A 462 -8.41 -6.81 20.16
N LYS A 463 -9.68 -7.01 19.87
CA LYS A 463 -10.22 -8.31 19.45
C LYS A 463 -9.60 -8.82 18.16
N THR A 464 -9.36 -7.93 17.17
CA THR A 464 -8.85 -8.35 15.88
C THR A 464 -7.36 -8.72 15.95
N TYR A 465 -6.54 -7.91 16.60
CA TYR A 465 -5.10 -8.02 16.44
C TYR A 465 -4.36 -8.59 17.66
N TRP A 466 -4.96 -8.56 18.86
CA TRP A 466 -4.27 -8.84 20.13
C TRP A 466 -4.85 -10.00 20.93
N SER A 467 -5.96 -10.59 20.49
CA SER A 467 -6.64 -11.65 21.26
C SER A 467 -6.39 -13.07 20.73
N LEU A 468 -5.57 -13.21 19.71
CA LEU A 468 -5.35 -14.53 19.08
C LEU A 468 -4.50 -15.46 19.94
N PHE A 469 -3.53 -14.91 20.66
CA PHE A 469 -2.64 -15.62 21.55
C PHE A 469 -2.82 -15.15 23.00
N SER A 470 -2.45 -15.97 23.97
CA SER A 470 -2.45 -15.58 25.41
C SER A 470 -1.35 -14.59 25.79
N ARG A 471 -0.46 -14.25 24.85
CA ARG A 471 0.64 -13.29 24.96
C ARG A 471 0.25 -11.94 24.36
N PRO A 472 0.84 -10.81 24.79
CA PRO A 472 0.59 -9.48 24.24
C PRO A 472 1.33 -9.30 22.89
N VAL A 473 0.89 -10.01 21.85
CA VAL A 473 1.47 -9.97 20.52
C VAL A 473 0.43 -9.50 19.50
N TYR A 474 0.87 -8.63 18.61
CA TYR A 474 0.11 -8.21 17.43
C TYR A 474 0.16 -9.30 16.37
N ALA A 475 -0.99 -9.82 15.97
CA ALA A 475 -1.12 -10.84 14.95
C ALA A 475 -1.19 -10.20 13.55
N THR A 476 -0.24 -10.54 12.68
CA THR A 476 -0.23 -10.04 11.29
C THR A 476 -1.18 -10.81 10.37
N PHE A 477 -1.58 -12.01 10.77
CA PHE A 477 -2.32 -12.99 9.96
C PHE A 477 -1.56 -13.47 8.71
N ASP A 478 -0.25 -13.44 8.77
CA ASP A 478 0.62 -13.98 7.73
C ASP A 478 1.47 -15.13 8.27
N TRP A 479 1.69 -16.13 7.41
CA TRP A 479 2.62 -17.22 7.68
C TRP A 479 4.03 -16.84 7.25
N GLY A 480 5.01 -17.31 7.99
CA GLY A 480 6.41 -17.16 7.63
C GLY A 480 7.28 -18.31 8.11
N ILE A 481 8.48 -18.34 7.57
CA ILE A 481 9.61 -19.11 8.08
C ILE A 481 10.80 -18.17 8.24
N ARG A 482 11.76 -18.56 9.10
CA ARG A 482 13.01 -17.84 9.29
C ARG A 482 14.16 -18.82 9.08
N ASP A 483 15.10 -18.46 8.21
CA ASP A 483 16.30 -19.29 8.00
C ASP A 483 17.35 -19.08 9.10
N ALA A 484 18.47 -19.84 8.98
CA ALA A 484 19.57 -19.81 9.94
C ALA A 484 20.31 -18.45 10.00
N ASP A 485 20.26 -17.65 8.93
CA ASP A 485 20.90 -16.34 8.84
C ASP A 485 19.94 -15.19 9.22
N GLY A 486 18.71 -15.53 9.63
CA GLY A 486 17.70 -14.60 10.12
C GLY A 486 16.81 -13.96 9.04
N TYR A 487 16.95 -14.37 7.78
CA TYR A 487 16.03 -13.92 6.73
C TYR A 487 14.67 -14.59 6.88
N HIS A 488 13.64 -13.81 6.65
CA HIS A 488 12.27 -14.27 6.71
C HIS A 488 11.71 -14.49 5.30
N PHE A 489 10.81 -15.45 5.19
CA PHE A 489 10.08 -15.74 3.95
C PHE A 489 8.60 -15.76 4.29
N ILE A 490 7.82 -14.94 3.58
CA ILE A 490 6.38 -14.83 3.81
C ILE A 490 5.66 -15.86 2.92
N LEU A 491 4.93 -16.76 3.55
CA LEU A 491 4.29 -17.89 2.88
C LEU A 491 2.83 -17.62 2.47
N GLY A 492 2.28 -16.47 2.87
CA GLY A 492 0.92 -16.06 2.57
C GLY A 492 0.06 -15.85 3.81
N ARG A 493 -1.23 -15.58 3.59
CA ARG A 493 -2.20 -15.29 4.64
C ARG A 493 -2.60 -16.54 5.41
N THR A 494 -2.87 -16.41 6.69
CA THR A 494 -3.39 -17.51 7.53
C THR A 494 -4.82 -17.91 7.17
N ASP A 495 -5.56 -16.99 6.53
CA ASP A 495 -6.92 -17.20 6.03
C ASP A 495 -6.96 -17.71 4.57
N ASP A 496 -5.82 -17.76 3.88
CA ASP A 496 -5.63 -18.35 2.54
C ASP A 496 -5.04 -19.79 2.62
N VAL A 497 -5.31 -20.50 3.71
CA VAL A 497 -4.85 -21.88 3.91
C VAL A 497 -5.89 -22.87 3.42
N ILE A 498 -5.44 -23.90 2.71
CA ILE A 498 -6.25 -25.03 2.26
C ILE A 498 -6.02 -26.20 3.21
N ASN A 499 -7.09 -26.77 3.74
CA ASN A 499 -7.00 -27.95 4.61
C ASN A 499 -7.33 -29.21 3.83
N VAL A 500 -6.31 -29.86 3.28
CA VAL A 500 -6.43 -31.09 2.49
C VAL A 500 -6.18 -32.30 3.39
N ALA A 501 -7.23 -33.03 3.73
CA ALA A 501 -7.15 -34.26 4.55
C ALA A 501 -6.36 -34.07 5.87
N GLY A 502 -6.51 -32.91 6.51
CA GLY A 502 -5.80 -32.55 7.75
C GLY A 502 -4.42 -31.89 7.55
N HIS A 503 -3.92 -31.83 6.33
CA HIS A 503 -2.71 -31.08 6.00
C HIS A 503 -3.05 -29.63 5.64
N ARG A 504 -2.43 -28.69 6.33
CA ARG A 504 -2.62 -27.25 6.09
C ARG A 504 -1.56 -26.75 5.10
N LEU A 505 -2.00 -26.41 3.90
CA LEU A 505 -1.17 -25.92 2.80
C LEU A 505 -1.46 -24.45 2.54
N GLY A 506 -0.40 -23.65 2.41
CA GLY A 506 -0.54 -22.29 1.90
C GLY A 506 -0.85 -22.30 0.41
N THR A 507 -1.81 -21.47 -0.03
CA THR A 507 -2.08 -21.32 -1.47
C THR A 507 -0.83 -20.92 -2.23
N ARG A 508 0.01 -20.08 -1.64
CA ARG A 508 1.26 -19.60 -2.22
C ARG A 508 2.28 -20.73 -2.49
N GLU A 509 2.39 -21.67 -1.60
CA GLU A 509 3.32 -22.81 -1.75
C GLU A 509 3.00 -23.61 -3.03
N ILE A 510 1.70 -23.81 -3.29
CA ILE A 510 1.23 -24.45 -4.50
C ILE A 510 1.41 -23.53 -5.72
N GLU A 511 1.11 -22.23 -5.59
CA GLU A 511 1.28 -21.24 -6.63
C GLU A 511 2.75 -21.10 -7.08
N GLU A 512 3.70 -21.11 -6.16
CA GLU A 512 5.14 -21.07 -6.48
C GLU A 512 5.57 -22.29 -7.26
N SER A 513 5.12 -23.47 -6.85
CA SER A 513 5.38 -24.70 -7.60
C SER A 513 4.83 -24.62 -9.02
N ILE A 514 3.57 -24.21 -9.19
CA ILE A 514 2.93 -24.08 -10.51
C ILE A 514 3.63 -23.00 -11.35
N SER A 515 4.01 -21.87 -10.75
CA SER A 515 4.70 -20.77 -11.44
C SER A 515 6.09 -21.15 -11.97
N SER A 516 6.71 -22.19 -11.41
CA SER A 516 7.99 -22.71 -11.92
C SER A 516 7.85 -23.47 -13.24
N HIS A 517 6.63 -23.82 -13.65
CA HIS A 517 6.38 -24.44 -14.96
C HIS A 517 6.60 -23.45 -16.11
N PRO A 518 7.38 -23.81 -17.15
CA PRO A 518 7.74 -22.88 -18.23
C PRO A 518 6.56 -22.23 -18.97
N GLY A 519 5.44 -22.97 -19.11
CA GLY A 519 4.24 -22.52 -19.82
C GLY A 519 3.31 -21.62 -18.99
N VAL A 520 3.59 -21.38 -17.71
CA VAL A 520 2.73 -20.58 -16.81
C VAL A 520 3.19 -19.13 -16.77
N ALA A 521 2.28 -18.19 -17.07
CA ALA A 521 2.51 -16.76 -16.91
C ALA A 521 2.09 -16.28 -15.52
N GLU A 522 0.94 -16.75 -15.01
CA GLU A 522 0.40 -16.38 -13.71
C GLU A 522 -0.55 -17.48 -13.21
N VAL A 523 -0.72 -17.59 -11.89
CA VAL A 523 -1.60 -18.58 -11.26
C VAL A 523 -2.28 -18.02 -10.01
N ALA A 524 -3.51 -18.47 -9.78
CA ALA A 524 -4.21 -18.33 -8.50
C ALA A 524 -4.67 -19.70 -8.03
N VAL A 525 -4.39 -20.02 -6.77
CA VAL A 525 -4.83 -21.25 -6.11
C VAL A 525 -5.82 -20.91 -5.01
N VAL A 526 -6.91 -21.67 -4.94
CA VAL A 526 -7.93 -21.56 -3.89
C VAL A 526 -8.30 -22.93 -3.35
N GLY A 527 -8.69 -22.98 -2.07
CA GLY A 527 -9.23 -24.18 -1.44
C GLY A 527 -10.74 -24.25 -1.68
N VAL A 528 -11.22 -25.34 -2.23
CA VAL A 528 -12.66 -25.60 -2.46
C VAL A 528 -13.10 -26.76 -1.59
N LYS A 529 -14.32 -26.71 -1.05
CA LYS A 529 -14.89 -27.78 -0.23
C LYS A 529 -14.94 -29.10 -0.98
N ASP A 530 -14.47 -30.14 -0.31
CA ASP A 530 -14.52 -31.53 -0.78
C ASP A 530 -15.14 -32.44 0.30
N ALA A 531 -16.00 -33.35 -0.10
CA ALA A 531 -16.76 -34.20 0.81
C ALA A 531 -15.88 -35.21 1.58
N LEU A 532 -14.75 -35.63 1.02
CA LEU A 532 -13.85 -36.63 1.60
C LEU A 532 -12.63 -36.02 2.26
N LYS A 533 -12.04 -34.99 1.66
CA LYS A 533 -10.77 -34.38 2.09
C LYS A 533 -10.95 -33.11 2.90
N GLY A 534 -12.21 -32.66 3.11
CA GLY A 534 -12.52 -31.35 3.71
C GLY A 534 -12.37 -30.21 2.71
N GLN A 535 -11.18 -30.04 2.16
CA GLN A 535 -10.89 -29.14 1.03
C GLN A 535 -9.94 -29.79 0.04
N VAL A 536 -9.96 -29.31 -1.20
CA VAL A 536 -8.99 -29.60 -2.24
C VAL A 536 -8.48 -28.28 -2.83
N ALA A 537 -7.24 -28.27 -3.27
CA ALA A 537 -6.70 -27.16 -4.03
C ALA A 537 -7.25 -27.21 -5.45
N VAL A 538 -7.61 -26.06 -6.01
CA VAL A 538 -7.86 -25.88 -7.44
C VAL A 538 -7.06 -24.68 -7.93
N ALA A 539 -6.54 -24.75 -9.16
CA ALA A 539 -5.68 -23.75 -9.72
C ALA A 539 -6.30 -23.14 -10.98
N PHE A 540 -6.21 -21.82 -11.10
CA PHE A 540 -6.54 -21.06 -12.32
C PHE A 540 -5.24 -20.48 -12.87
N VAL A 541 -4.89 -20.81 -14.10
CA VAL A 541 -3.60 -20.50 -14.72
C VAL A 541 -3.79 -19.62 -15.94
N ILE A 542 -3.02 -18.53 -16.03
CA ILE A 542 -2.84 -17.79 -17.28
C ILE A 542 -1.63 -18.42 -17.99
N PRO A 543 -1.80 -19.03 -19.17
CA PRO A 543 -0.68 -19.58 -19.91
C PRO A 543 0.14 -18.46 -20.58
N LYS A 544 1.41 -18.73 -20.89
CA LYS A 544 2.26 -17.79 -21.66
C LYS A 544 1.87 -17.72 -23.13
N GLU A 545 1.43 -18.86 -23.67
CA GLU A 545 0.96 -18.98 -25.05
C GLU A 545 -0.54 -19.28 -25.03
N SER A 546 -1.28 -18.76 -26.00
CA SER A 546 -2.75 -18.88 -26.05
C SER A 546 -3.27 -20.28 -26.43
N ASP A 547 -2.39 -21.16 -26.89
CA ASP A 547 -2.77 -22.49 -27.38
C ASP A 547 -3.57 -23.31 -26.37
N SER A 548 -3.24 -23.18 -25.07
CA SER A 548 -3.99 -23.85 -23.97
C SER A 548 -5.39 -23.27 -23.71
N LEU A 549 -5.70 -22.12 -24.29
CA LEU A 549 -7.03 -21.51 -24.22
C LEU A 549 -7.90 -21.92 -25.40
N GLU A 550 -7.29 -22.37 -26.52
CA GLU A 550 -7.94 -22.65 -27.79
C GLU A 550 -8.03 -24.15 -28.08
N ASP A 551 -7.07 -24.95 -27.56
CA ASP A 551 -6.94 -26.38 -27.80
C ASP A 551 -7.02 -27.20 -26.50
N ARG A 552 -8.07 -28.02 -26.34
CA ARG A 552 -8.30 -28.87 -25.16
C ARG A 552 -7.23 -29.94 -24.96
N ASP A 553 -6.63 -30.47 -26.00
CA ASP A 553 -5.59 -31.49 -25.86
C ASP A 553 -4.29 -30.87 -25.34
N VAL A 554 -3.97 -29.64 -25.77
CA VAL A 554 -2.86 -28.84 -25.23
C VAL A 554 -3.11 -28.48 -23.77
N ALA A 555 -4.30 -28.00 -23.45
CA ALA A 555 -4.70 -27.68 -22.08
C ALA A 555 -4.56 -28.89 -21.13
N HIS A 556 -5.09 -30.04 -21.54
CA HIS A 556 -5.00 -31.28 -20.75
C HIS A 556 -3.57 -31.80 -20.59
N SER A 557 -2.74 -31.66 -21.60
CA SER A 557 -1.32 -32.02 -21.51
C SER A 557 -0.57 -31.12 -20.53
N GLN A 558 -0.83 -29.81 -20.55
CA GLN A 558 -0.22 -28.85 -19.63
C GLN A 558 -0.73 -29.05 -18.20
N GLU A 559 -2.04 -29.29 -18.00
CA GLU A 559 -2.62 -29.63 -16.69
C GLU A 559 -1.88 -30.79 -16.06
N LYS A 560 -1.70 -31.92 -16.79
CA LYS A 560 -0.95 -33.09 -16.28
C LYS A 560 0.49 -32.76 -15.91
N ALA A 561 1.17 -31.96 -16.75
CA ALA A 561 2.55 -31.56 -16.49
C ALA A 561 2.65 -30.68 -15.22
N ILE A 562 1.73 -29.75 -15.03
CA ILE A 562 1.65 -28.90 -13.83
C ILE A 562 1.37 -29.76 -12.60
N MET A 563 0.40 -30.67 -12.65
CA MET A 563 0.08 -31.57 -11.54
C MET A 563 1.27 -32.45 -11.15
N ALA A 564 1.99 -33.01 -12.13
CA ALA A 564 3.18 -33.81 -11.91
C ALA A 564 4.31 -32.98 -11.26
N LEU A 565 4.45 -31.72 -11.66
CA LEU A 565 5.42 -30.82 -11.08
C LEU A 565 5.12 -30.56 -9.60
N VAL A 566 3.86 -30.25 -9.25
CA VAL A 566 3.43 -30.06 -7.86
C VAL A 566 3.63 -31.33 -7.05
N ASP A 567 3.31 -32.51 -7.61
CA ASP A 567 3.58 -33.79 -6.95
C ASP A 567 5.07 -33.99 -6.63
N SER A 568 5.95 -33.57 -7.52
CA SER A 568 7.39 -33.73 -7.35
C SER A 568 7.98 -32.75 -6.31
N GLN A 569 7.41 -31.55 -6.17
CA GLN A 569 7.95 -30.51 -5.31
C GLN A 569 7.28 -30.45 -3.92
N ILE A 570 5.98 -30.72 -3.86
CA ILE A 570 5.19 -30.61 -2.62
C ILE A 570 4.68 -31.98 -2.16
N GLY A 571 4.37 -32.87 -3.11
CA GLY A 571 3.75 -34.16 -2.86
C GLY A 571 2.26 -34.19 -3.21
N ASN A 572 1.69 -35.40 -3.25
CA ASN A 572 0.30 -35.66 -3.69
C ASN A 572 -0.78 -34.88 -2.94
N PHE A 573 -0.51 -34.46 -1.70
CA PHE A 573 -1.45 -33.68 -0.89
C PHE A 573 -1.55 -32.23 -1.34
N GLY A 574 -0.51 -31.71 -2.00
CA GLY A 574 -0.49 -30.35 -2.57
C GLY A 574 -1.02 -30.30 -4.00
N ARG A 575 -1.18 -31.45 -4.67
CA ARG A 575 -1.65 -31.51 -6.06
C ARG A 575 -3.04 -30.96 -6.21
N PRO A 576 -3.25 -29.93 -7.09
CA PRO A 576 -4.57 -29.43 -7.39
C PRO A 576 -5.51 -30.52 -7.92
N ALA A 577 -6.78 -30.49 -7.53
CA ALA A 577 -7.80 -31.36 -8.08
C ALA A 577 -8.09 -31.04 -9.55
N HIS A 578 -7.99 -29.74 -9.89
CA HIS A 578 -8.17 -29.22 -11.25
C HIS A 578 -7.17 -28.07 -11.50
N VAL A 579 -6.73 -27.96 -12.76
CA VAL A 579 -5.97 -26.83 -13.27
C VAL A 579 -6.73 -26.30 -14.48
N TRP A 580 -7.38 -25.16 -14.30
CA TRP A 580 -8.11 -24.49 -15.39
C TRP A 580 -7.28 -23.37 -16.00
N PHE A 581 -7.41 -23.20 -17.31
CA PHE A 581 -6.72 -22.13 -18.02
C PHE A 581 -7.67 -20.96 -18.28
N VAL A 582 -7.22 -19.74 -18.00
CA VAL A 582 -8.00 -18.51 -18.15
C VAL A 582 -7.14 -17.42 -18.78
N SER A 583 -7.75 -16.49 -19.47
CA SER A 583 -7.03 -15.33 -20.05
C SER A 583 -6.79 -14.22 -19.01
N GLN A 584 -7.60 -14.18 -17.94
CA GLN A 584 -7.51 -13.19 -16.87
C GLN A 584 -7.84 -13.81 -15.52
N LEU A 585 -7.16 -13.34 -14.47
CA LEU A 585 -7.48 -13.67 -13.08
C LEU A 585 -8.16 -12.49 -12.38
N PRO A 586 -9.19 -12.73 -11.54
CA PRO A 586 -9.83 -11.69 -10.76
C PRO A 586 -8.86 -11.02 -9.80
N LYS A 587 -8.63 -9.72 -10.00
CA LYS A 587 -7.77 -8.88 -9.19
C LYS A 587 -8.44 -7.59 -8.80
N THR A 588 -7.97 -6.99 -7.73
CA THR A 588 -8.27 -5.60 -7.46
C THR A 588 -7.52 -4.71 -8.45
N ARG A 589 -7.94 -3.47 -8.59
CA ARG A 589 -7.25 -2.46 -9.40
C ARG A 589 -5.81 -2.16 -8.93
N SER A 590 -5.47 -2.54 -7.71
CA SER A 590 -4.10 -2.51 -7.20
C SER A 590 -3.29 -3.77 -7.54
N GLY A 591 -3.88 -4.72 -8.26
CA GLY A 591 -3.24 -5.99 -8.64
C GLY A 591 -3.39 -7.12 -7.62
N LYS A 592 -4.00 -6.89 -6.46
CA LYS A 592 -4.18 -7.93 -5.43
C LYS A 592 -5.16 -8.99 -5.92
N MET A 593 -4.77 -10.27 -5.85
CA MET A 593 -5.59 -11.42 -6.20
C MET A 593 -6.82 -11.55 -5.29
N LEU A 594 -7.99 -11.72 -5.89
CA LEU A 594 -9.28 -11.86 -5.19
C LEU A 594 -9.61 -13.35 -4.92
N ARG A 595 -8.74 -14.05 -4.17
CA ARG A 595 -8.88 -15.50 -3.92
C ARG A 595 -10.22 -15.87 -3.28
N ARG A 596 -10.71 -15.08 -2.34
CA ARG A 596 -12.03 -15.32 -1.71
C ARG A 596 -13.18 -15.25 -2.69
N THR A 597 -13.11 -14.33 -3.63
CA THR A 597 -14.08 -14.19 -4.72
C THR A 597 -14.03 -15.40 -5.66
N ILE A 598 -12.82 -15.84 -6.05
CA ILE A 598 -12.64 -17.05 -6.84
C ILE A 598 -13.18 -18.26 -6.09
N GLN A 599 -12.84 -18.44 -4.83
CA GLN A 599 -13.34 -19.54 -3.99
C GLN A 599 -14.87 -19.53 -3.88
N ALA A 600 -15.48 -18.36 -3.67
CA ALA A 600 -16.92 -18.24 -3.57
C ALA A 600 -17.62 -18.66 -4.87
N ILE A 601 -17.06 -18.28 -6.03
CA ILE A 601 -17.56 -18.71 -7.34
C ILE A 601 -17.45 -20.24 -7.47
N CYS A 602 -16.29 -20.82 -7.12
CA CYS A 602 -16.09 -22.28 -7.18
C CYS A 602 -17.07 -23.05 -6.29
N GLU A 603 -17.48 -22.47 -5.18
CA GLU A 603 -18.43 -23.08 -4.24
C GLU A 603 -19.90 -22.69 -4.50
N GLY A 604 -20.20 -21.97 -5.59
CA GLY A 604 -21.55 -21.49 -5.91
C GLY A 604 -22.13 -20.50 -4.90
N ARG A 605 -21.28 -19.81 -4.15
CA ARG A 605 -21.64 -18.80 -3.15
C ARG A 605 -21.62 -17.39 -3.74
N ASP A 606 -22.25 -16.46 -3.06
CA ASP A 606 -22.13 -15.03 -3.38
C ASP A 606 -20.64 -14.61 -3.32
N PRO A 607 -20.08 -14.07 -4.40
CA PRO A 607 -18.69 -13.62 -4.45
C PRO A 607 -18.37 -12.42 -3.53
N GLY A 608 -19.38 -11.81 -2.91
CA GLY A 608 -19.23 -10.72 -1.97
C GLY A 608 -18.96 -9.37 -2.63
N ASP A 609 -18.23 -8.51 -1.94
CA ASP A 609 -17.91 -7.15 -2.42
C ASP A 609 -16.95 -7.18 -3.62
N LEU A 610 -17.47 -6.89 -4.80
CA LEU A 610 -16.74 -6.82 -6.07
C LEU A 610 -16.30 -5.40 -6.44
N THR A 611 -16.48 -4.44 -5.57
CA THR A 611 -16.25 -3.01 -5.84
C THR A 611 -14.79 -2.67 -6.15
N THR A 612 -13.86 -3.51 -5.72
CA THR A 612 -12.42 -3.33 -5.94
C THR A 612 -11.89 -4.06 -7.17
N ILE A 613 -12.72 -4.84 -7.84
CA ILE A 613 -12.29 -5.63 -9.01
C ILE A 613 -11.86 -4.73 -10.17
N ASP A 614 -10.77 -5.08 -10.81
CA ASP A 614 -10.24 -4.33 -11.96
C ASP A 614 -11.11 -4.53 -13.19
N ASP A 615 -11.37 -5.78 -13.55
CA ASP A 615 -12.23 -6.17 -14.67
C ASP A 615 -13.25 -7.24 -14.22
N PRO A 616 -14.54 -6.90 -14.15
CA PRO A 616 -15.59 -7.87 -13.83
C PRO A 616 -15.67 -9.06 -14.78
N ALA A 617 -15.26 -8.91 -16.05
CA ALA A 617 -15.25 -10.01 -17.02
C ALA A 617 -14.32 -11.16 -16.60
N SER A 618 -13.32 -10.91 -15.76
CA SER A 618 -12.48 -11.96 -15.18
C SER A 618 -13.25 -12.97 -14.33
N LEU A 619 -14.40 -12.60 -13.75
CA LEU A 619 -15.26 -13.51 -13.00
C LEU A 619 -16.00 -14.50 -13.93
N ASP A 620 -16.39 -14.02 -15.11
CA ASP A 620 -17.06 -14.87 -16.11
C ASP A 620 -16.06 -15.87 -16.68
N GLN A 621 -14.79 -15.49 -16.82
CA GLN A 621 -13.69 -16.41 -17.20
C GLN A 621 -13.57 -17.58 -16.20
N ILE A 622 -13.62 -17.28 -14.89
CA ILE A 622 -13.58 -18.33 -13.86
C ILE A 622 -14.78 -19.28 -13.99
N ARG A 623 -16.00 -18.76 -14.21
CA ARG A 623 -17.21 -19.56 -14.37
C ARG A 623 -17.14 -20.45 -15.62
N GLN A 624 -16.75 -19.86 -16.75
CA GLN A 624 -16.62 -20.57 -18.03
C GLN A 624 -15.59 -21.70 -17.96
N ALA A 625 -14.43 -21.44 -17.36
CA ALA A 625 -13.40 -22.45 -17.21
C ALA A 625 -13.81 -23.64 -16.32
N MET A 626 -14.76 -23.45 -15.42
CA MET A 626 -15.30 -24.53 -14.57
C MET A 626 -16.41 -25.34 -15.27
N GLU A 627 -17.07 -24.79 -16.29
CA GLU A 627 -18.12 -25.46 -17.06
C GLU A 627 -17.55 -26.33 -18.21
N GLU A 628 -16.30 -26.06 -18.62
CA GLU A 628 -15.56 -26.82 -19.64
C GLU A 628 -14.88 -28.08 -19.10
#